data_4f67bc5ac76767442ab88442c0ad0e15
#
_entry.id   4f67bc5ac76767442ab88442c0ad0e15
#
_cell.length_a   1.000
_cell.length_b   1.000
_cell.length_c   1.000
_cell.angle_alpha   90.00
_cell.angle_beta   90.00
_cell.angle_gamma   90.00
#
_symmetry.space_group_name_H-M   'P 1'
#
loop_
_entity.id
_entity.type
_entity.pdbx_description
1 polymer ?
#
loop_
_entity_poly.entity_id
_entity_poly.type
_entity_poly.pdbx_seq_one_letter_code
_entity_poly.pdbx_strand_id
1 'polypeptide(L)'
;MLKVENISFSYKGGRANVIEGLSFDVQPGEAMVLIGPNGTGKSTVLSLLSGVMKPKSGKITMPKKFGYVPQGMGLFEDMTVEDNLKFFYKLVKTKVPSRLPLGLEPHCHKKISQLSGGLAKRVSIACALAGNPELVIFDEPCTGLDIISRQRLQRIVLQLKKHGTSIIYACHEPAEFEPFYDSIIFMGKKSYRKLTRDEIDNLNETYVKLFTDDITA
;
A
#
# COMPACT_ATOMS: atom_id res chain seq x y z
N MET A 1 -1.21 -4.47 15.13
CA MET A 1 -0.80 -3.05 15.22
C MET A 1 0.57 -2.90 14.57
N LEU A 2 0.74 -1.93 13.68
CA LEU A 2 2.03 -1.50 13.14
C LEU A 2 2.56 -0.34 14.00
N LYS A 3 3.85 -0.36 14.36
CA LYS A 3 4.50 0.74 15.07
C LYS A 3 5.87 1.04 14.43
N VAL A 4 6.11 2.29 14.12
CA VAL A 4 7.35 2.82 13.56
C VAL A 4 7.89 3.87 14.52
N GLU A 5 9.13 3.70 15.01
CA GLU A 5 9.72 4.50 16.09
C GLU A 5 11.05 5.08 15.62
N ASN A 6 11.07 6.37 15.32
CA ASN A 6 12.25 7.19 15.01
C ASN A 6 13.19 6.54 13.96
N ILE A 7 12.61 6.04 12.86
CA ILE A 7 13.42 5.39 11.82
C ILE A 7 14.13 6.41 10.95
N SER A 8 15.39 6.11 10.62
CA SER A 8 16.18 6.86 9.63
C SER A 8 16.82 5.89 8.64
N PHE A 9 16.94 6.32 7.38
CA PHE A 9 17.50 5.50 6.32
C PHE A 9 18.18 6.33 5.25
N SER A 10 19.31 5.82 4.73
CA SER A 10 19.94 6.30 3.48
C SER A 10 20.48 5.12 2.69
N TYR A 11 20.48 5.24 1.37
CA TYR A 11 21.09 4.24 0.48
C TYR A 11 22.62 4.21 0.64
N LYS A 12 23.25 3.06 0.32
CA LYS A 12 24.71 2.93 0.30
C LYS A 12 25.31 3.94 -0.68
N GLY A 13 26.30 4.73 -0.22
CA GLY A 13 26.91 5.79 -1.01
C GLY A 13 26.14 7.12 -1.04
N GLY A 14 24.93 7.17 -0.50
CA GLY A 14 24.15 8.41 -0.35
C GLY A 14 24.70 9.27 0.80
N ARG A 15 24.94 10.57 0.51
CA ARG A 15 25.43 11.55 1.52
C ARG A 15 24.35 12.03 2.49
N ALA A 16 23.09 11.88 2.15
CA ALA A 16 21.96 12.35 2.94
C ALA A 16 20.99 11.22 3.28
N ASN A 17 20.26 11.36 4.38
CA ASN A 17 19.16 10.48 4.69
C ASN A 17 17.99 10.74 3.73
N VAL A 18 17.37 9.66 3.27
CA VAL A 18 16.09 9.69 2.51
C VAL A 18 14.91 9.72 3.47
N ILE A 19 15.06 9.04 4.60
CA ILE A 19 14.10 9.04 5.71
C ILE A 19 14.86 9.49 6.96
N GLU A 20 14.29 10.41 7.73
CA GLU A 20 14.93 10.95 8.92
C GLU A 20 13.91 11.12 10.06
N GLY A 21 14.07 10.32 11.13
CA GLY A 21 13.29 10.45 12.35
C GLY A 21 11.79 10.11 12.21
N LEU A 22 11.38 9.34 11.18
CA LEU A 22 9.97 9.05 10.93
C LEU A 22 9.39 8.16 12.04
N SER A 23 8.28 8.62 12.63
CA SER A 23 7.54 7.89 13.64
C SER A 23 6.04 7.93 13.37
N PHE A 24 5.37 6.79 13.43
CA PHE A 24 3.92 6.66 13.35
C PHE A 24 3.47 5.29 13.83
N ASP A 25 2.19 5.17 14.09
CA ASP A 25 1.51 3.91 14.39
C ASP A 25 0.24 3.78 13.54
N VAL A 26 -0.19 2.55 13.32
CA VAL A 26 -1.44 2.20 12.64
C VAL A 26 -2.18 1.20 13.50
N GLN A 27 -3.39 1.59 13.91
CA GLN A 27 -4.24 0.75 14.75
C GLN A 27 -4.94 -0.33 13.92
N PRO A 28 -5.42 -1.42 14.55
CA PRO A 28 -6.22 -2.41 13.85
C PRO A 28 -7.43 -1.78 13.14
N GLY A 29 -7.59 -2.07 11.84
CA GLY A 29 -8.66 -1.53 11.01
C GLY A 29 -8.45 -0.08 10.54
N GLU A 30 -7.36 0.58 10.93
CA GLU A 30 -7.02 1.93 10.46
C GLU A 30 -6.43 1.90 9.04
N ALA A 31 -6.79 2.87 8.21
CA ALA A 31 -6.17 3.13 6.93
C ALA A 31 -5.31 4.40 7.00
N MET A 32 -4.01 4.21 6.94
CA MET A 32 -3.03 5.30 6.86
C MET A 32 -2.52 5.45 5.43
N VAL A 33 -2.48 6.68 4.95
CA VAL A 33 -2.01 7.02 3.61
C VAL A 33 -0.64 7.71 3.68
N LEU A 34 0.28 7.27 2.82
CA LEU A 34 1.53 7.98 2.54
C LEU A 34 1.37 8.72 1.23
N ILE A 35 1.29 10.05 1.28
CA ILE A 35 1.12 10.87 0.08
C ILE A 35 2.28 11.85 -0.08
N GLY A 36 2.68 12.12 -1.32
CA GLY A 36 3.71 13.07 -1.65
C GLY A 36 4.21 12.92 -3.08
N PRO A 37 4.95 13.89 -3.60
CA PRO A 37 5.59 13.83 -4.91
C PRO A 37 6.52 12.62 -5.08
N ASN A 38 6.87 12.32 -6.33
CA ASN A 38 7.85 11.27 -6.61
C ASN A 38 9.22 11.63 -6.01
N GLY A 39 9.92 10.63 -5.48
CA GLY A 39 11.24 10.80 -4.87
C GLY A 39 11.24 11.24 -3.40
N THR A 40 10.10 11.44 -2.75
CA THR A 40 10.01 11.80 -1.32
C THR A 40 10.26 10.64 -0.36
N GLY A 41 10.42 9.41 -0.88
CA GLY A 41 10.75 8.24 -0.05
C GLY A 41 9.57 7.32 0.29
N LYS A 42 8.39 7.49 -0.31
CA LYS A 42 7.23 6.60 -0.09
C LYS A 42 7.59 5.12 -0.26
N SER A 43 8.11 4.72 -1.42
CA SER A 43 8.51 3.33 -1.69
C SER A 43 9.68 2.87 -0.81
N THR A 44 10.53 3.81 -0.34
CA THR A 44 11.57 3.51 0.65
C THR A 44 10.95 3.14 2.00
N VAL A 45 9.94 3.90 2.47
CA VAL A 45 9.20 3.55 3.70
C VAL A 45 8.54 2.19 3.54
N LEU A 46 7.86 1.93 2.41
CA LEU A 46 7.21 0.63 2.18
C LEU A 46 8.23 -0.53 2.15
N SER A 47 9.41 -0.31 1.57
CA SER A 47 10.49 -1.32 1.55
C SER A 47 11.07 -1.58 2.95
N LEU A 48 11.10 -0.57 3.81
CA LEU A 48 11.48 -0.72 5.22
C LEU A 48 10.40 -1.48 6.00
N LEU A 49 9.12 -1.15 5.79
CA LEU A 49 7.99 -1.85 6.41
C LEU A 49 7.93 -3.32 6.00
N SER A 50 8.11 -3.62 4.71
CA SER A 50 8.08 -5.01 4.22
C SER A 50 9.33 -5.82 4.59
N GLY A 51 10.35 -5.21 5.20
CA GLY A 51 11.58 -5.88 5.61
C GLY A 51 12.58 -6.14 4.47
N VAL A 52 12.30 -5.65 3.26
CA VAL A 52 13.23 -5.70 2.10
C VAL A 52 14.47 -4.88 2.41
N MET A 53 14.31 -3.76 3.11
CA MET A 53 15.40 -2.93 3.61
C MET A 53 15.34 -2.82 5.13
N LYS A 54 16.47 -2.54 5.77
CA LYS A 54 16.58 -2.31 7.22
C LYS A 54 16.86 -0.84 7.50
N PRO A 55 16.18 -0.22 8.47
CA PRO A 55 16.49 1.14 8.88
C PRO A 55 17.91 1.21 9.46
N LYS A 56 18.59 2.36 9.35
CA LYS A 56 19.89 2.62 10.00
C LYS A 56 19.74 2.84 11.49
N SER A 57 18.64 3.45 11.89
CA SER A 57 18.26 3.68 13.30
C SER A 57 16.77 3.59 13.48
N GLY A 58 16.32 3.47 14.73
CA GLY A 58 14.93 3.34 15.08
C GLY A 58 14.44 1.88 15.00
N LYS A 59 13.13 1.69 15.14
CA LYS A 59 12.52 0.36 15.23
C LYS A 59 11.22 0.30 14.45
N ILE A 60 10.97 -0.83 13.80
CA ILE A 60 9.71 -1.16 13.15
C ILE A 60 9.16 -2.43 13.78
N THR A 61 7.92 -2.36 14.26
CA THR A 61 7.17 -3.52 14.77
C THR A 61 6.01 -3.77 13.82
N MET A 62 6.07 -4.88 13.09
CA MET A 62 5.04 -5.29 12.14
C MET A 62 4.10 -6.32 12.74
N PRO A 63 2.83 -6.38 12.34
CA PRO A 63 1.99 -7.53 12.62
C PRO A 63 2.58 -8.81 11.99
N LYS A 64 2.26 -9.96 12.58
CA LYS A 64 2.82 -11.24 12.12
C LYS A 64 2.42 -11.61 10.69
N LYS A 65 1.24 -11.20 10.28
CA LYS A 65 0.69 -11.46 8.94
C LYS A 65 0.41 -10.15 8.25
N PHE A 66 1.11 -9.90 7.17
CA PHE A 66 0.83 -8.76 6.30
C PHE A 66 0.87 -9.18 4.82
N GLY A 67 0.09 -8.48 4.00
CA GLY A 67 0.10 -8.60 2.55
C GLY A 67 0.76 -7.39 1.92
N TYR A 68 1.33 -7.57 0.73
CA TYR A 68 1.93 -6.48 -0.04
C TYR A 68 1.42 -6.50 -1.48
N VAL A 69 0.85 -5.40 -1.92
CA VAL A 69 0.38 -5.17 -3.30
C VAL A 69 1.35 -4.17 -3.95
N PRO A 70 2.25 -4.63 -4.82
CA PRO A 70 3.25 -3.76 -5.44
C PRO A 70 2.65 -2.83 -6.49
N GLN A 71 3.37 -1.78 -6.88
CA GLN A 71 3.04 -0.89 -7.99
C GLN A 71 2.83 -1.69 -9.29
N GLY A 72 3.76 -2.58 -9.62
CA GLY A 72 3.57 -3.58 -10.67
C GLY A 72 2.56 -4.66 -10.30
N MET A 73 2.43 -5.70 -11.10
CA MET A 73 1.48 -6.78 -10.81
C MET A 73 1.97 -7.72 -9.72
N GLY A 74 3.29 -7.98 -9.63
CA GLY A 74 3.88 -8.93 -8.69
C GLY A 74 3.38 -10.37 -8.91
N LEU A 75 3.05 -10.72 -10.15
CA LEU A 75 2.46 -12.00 -10.56
C LEU A 75 3.32 -12.66 -11.61
N PHE A 76 3.17 -13.97 -11.75
CA PHE A 76 3.78 -14.76 -12.84
C PHE A 76 2.88 -14.66 -14.07
N GLU A 77 3.30 -13.91 -15.08
CA GLU A 77 2.48 -13.56 -16.25
C GLU A 77 2.10 -14.77 -17.12
N ASP A 78 2.97 -15.74 -17.20
CA ASP A 78 2.74 -16.99 -17.97
C ASP A 78 1.92 -18.04 -17.22
N MET A 79 1.66 -17.84 -15.93
CA MET A 79 0.83 -18.72 -15.12
C MET A 79 -0.63 -18.25 -15.13
N THR A 80 -1.54 -19.19 -14.86
CA THR A 80 -2.96 -18.88 -14.72
C THR A 80 -3.25 -18.12 -13.42
N VAL A 81 -4.44 -17.52 -13.32
CA VAL A 81 -4.92 -16.92 -12.07
C VAL A 81 -4.90 -17.94 -10.93
N GLU A 82 -5.40 -19.15 -11.21
CA GLU A 82 -5.44 -20.24 -10.22
C GLU A 82 -4.05 -20.64 -9.74
N ASP A 83 -3.08 -20.76 -10.66
CA ASP A 83 -1.72 -21.15 -10.30
C ASP A 83 -1.00 -20.07 -9.50
N ASN A 84 -1.19 -18.79 -9.84
CA ASN A 84 -0.70 -17.68 -9.03
C ASN A 84 -1.29 -17.75 -7.62
N LEU A 85 -2.60 -17.91 -7.46
CA LEU A 85 -3.24 -18.05 -6.16
C LEU A 85 -2.68 -19.25 -5.39
N LYS A 86 -2.60 -20.43 -6.01
CA LYS A 86 -2.02 -21.63 -5.38
C LYS A 86 -0.59 -21.38 -4.88
N PHE A 87 0.22 -20.70 -5.68
CA PHE A 87 1.59 -20.36 -5.32
C PHE A 87 1.66 -19.49 -4.07
N PHE A 88 0.96 -18.34 -4.06
CA PHE A 88 1.00 -17.41 -2.94
C PHE A 88 0.37 -17.97 -1.67
N TYR A 89 -0.75 -18.71 -1.79
CA TYR A 89 -1.37 -19.38 -0.63
C TYR A 89 -0.46 -20.45 -0.03
N LYS A 90 0.27 -21.19 -0.87
CA LYS A 90 1.27 -22.17 -0.43
C LYS A 90 2.43 -21.52 0.32
N LEU A 91 2.92 -20.36 -0.15
CA LEU A 91 3.99 -19.61 0.53
C LEU A 91 3.64 -19.28 1.98
N VAL A 92 2.40 -18.90 2.24
CA VAL A 92 1.92 -18.59 3.60
C VAL A 92 1.30 -19.80 4.32
N LYS A 93 1.50 -21.02 3.77
CA LYS A 93 1.05 -22.30 4.33
C LYS A 93 -0.47 -22.36 4.57
N THR A 94 -1.26 -21.75 3.70
CA THR A 94 -2.72 -21.80 3.73
C THR A 94 -3.28 -22.42 2.46
N LYS A 95 -4.56 -22.80 2.47
CA LYS A 95 -5.25 -23.35 1.30
C LYS A 95 -5.98 -22.24 0.57
N VAL A 96 -6.00 -22.31 -0.75
CA VAL A 96 -6.87 -21.47 -1.57
C VAL A 96 -8.33 -21.76 -1.17
N PRO A 97 -9.16 -20.74 -0.88
CA PRO A 97 -10.54 -20.96 -0.53
C PRO A 97 -11.31 -21.55 -1.71
N SER A 98 -12.34 -22.37 -1.42
CA SER A 98 -13.18 -23.01 -2.45
C SER A 98 -13.86 -21.99 -3.36
N ARG A 99 -14.24 -20.84 -2.81
CA ARG A 99 -14.69 -19.67 -3.56
C ARG A 99 -13.54 -18.69 -3.68
N LEU A 100 -13.14 -18.36 -4.91
CA LEU A 100 -12.03 -17.43 -5.14
C LEU A 100 -12.39 -16.01 -4.67
N PRO A 101 -11.45 -15.30 -4.04
CA PRO A 101 -11.71 -13.94 -3.60
C PRO A 101 -11.88 -13.00 -4.80
N LEU A 102 -12.58 -11.88 -4.56
CA LEU A 102 -12.72 -10.77 -5.50
C LEU A 102 -13.36 -11.13 -6.86
N GLY A 103 -14.20 -12.20 -6.91
CA GLY A 103 -14.91 -12.60 -8.11
C GLY A 103 -13.99 -13.08 -9.23
N LEU A 104 -12.95 -13.84 -8.91
CA LEU A 104 -11.97 -14.33 -9.85
C LEU A 104 -12.34 -15.68 -10.50
N GLU A 105 -13.40 -16.36 -10.05
CA GLU A 105 -13.83 -17.67 -10.56
C GLU A 105 -13.94 -17.75 -12.10
N PRO A 106 -14.58 -16.76 -12.79
CA PRO A 106 -14.72 -16.84 -14.25
C PRO A 106 -13.41 -16.71 -15.02
N HIS A 107 -12.34 -16.35 -14.32
CA HIS A 107 -11.04 -16.06 -14.92
C HIS A 107 -9.93 -17.01 -14.46
N CYS A 108 -10.24 -18.00 -13.63
CA CYS A 108 -9.26 -18.85 -12.94
C CYS A 108 -8.27 -19.56 -13.90
N HIS A 109 -8.73 -19.97 -15.09
CA HIS A 109 -7.91 -20.66 -16.09
C HIS A 109 -7.19 -19.73 -17.08
N LYS A 110 -7.43 -18.41 -17.04
CA LYS A 110 -6.74 -17.46 -17.91
C LYS A 110 -5.33 -17.16 -17.37
N LYS A 111 -4.37 -17.03 -18.28
CA LYS A 111 -3.02 -16.52 -17.95
C LYS A 111 -3.13 -15.05 -17.55
N ILE A 112 -2.23 -14.59 -16.66
CA ILE A 112 -2.18 -13.18 -16.23
C ILE A 112 -1.95 -12.27 -17.44
N SER A 113 -1.09 -12.65 -18.38
CA SER A 113 -0.82 -11.90 -19.62
C SER A 113 -2.06 -11.69 -20.52
N GLN A 114 -3.15 -12.42 -20.30
CA GLN A 114 -4.42 -12.29 -21.04
C GLN A 114 -5.46 -11.42 -20.34
N LEU A 115 -5.14 -10.89 -19.17
CA LEU A 115 -6.07 -10.12 -18.35
C LEU A 115 -5.93 -8.60 -18.64
N SER A 116 -7.02 -7.86 -18.41
CA SER A 116 -6.93 -6.41 -18.31
C SER A 116 -6.13 -6.01 -17.07
N GLY A 117 -5.48 -4.83 -17.08
CA GLY A 117 -4.71 -4.33 -15.94
C GLY A 117 -5.51 -4.32 -14.62
N GLY A 118 -6.77 -3.90 -14.66
CA GLY A 118 -7.64 -3.91 -13.48
C GLY A 118 -7.97 -5.31 -12.98
N LEU A 119 -8.09 -6.29 -13.87
CA LEU A 119 -8.32 -7.68 -13.46
C LEU A 119 -7.04 -8.31 -12.90
N ALA A 120 -5.89 -8.07 -13.54
CA ALA A 120 -4.59 -8.51 -13.03
C ALA A 120 -4.29 -7.89 -11.65
N LYS A 121 -4.61 -6.60 -11.44
CA LYS A 121 -4.50 -5.97 -10.12
C LYS A 121 -5.39 -6.64 -9.07
N ARG A 122 -6.61 -7.07 -9.43
CA ARG A 122 -7.46 -7.86 -8.51
C ARG A 122 -6.83 -9.20 -8.13
N VAL A 123 -6.17 -9.88 -9.08
CA VAL A 123 -5.40 -11.11 -8.77
C VAL A 123 -4.25 -10.80 -7.82
N SER A 124 -3.48 -9.74 -8.07
CA SER A 124 -2.40 -9.30 -7.18
C SER A 124 -2.89 -9.06 -5.75
N ILE A 125 -4.03 -8.37 -5.59
CA ILE A 125 -4.66 -8.17 -4.28
C ILE A 125 -5.09 -9.49 -3.66
N ALA A 126 -5.73 -10.37 -4.42
CA ALA A 126 -6.16 -11.68 -3.93
C ALA A 126 -4.97 -12.55 -3.44
N CYS A 127 -3.83 -12.46 -4.12
CA CYS A 127 -2.59 -13.08 -3.68
C CYS A 127 -2.06 -12.46 -2.38
N ALA A 128 -2.08 -11.13 -2.26
CA ALA A 128 -1.67 -10.42 -1.04
C ALA A 128 -2.57 -10.72 0.17
N LEU A 129 -3.83 -11.10 -0.06
CA LEU A 129 -4.79 -11.49 0.98
C LEU A 129 -4.63 -12.94 1.45
N ALA A 130 -3.71 -13.71 0.87
CA ALA A 130 -3.44 -15.07 1.30
C ALA A 130 -3.07 -15.12 2.80
N GLY A 131 -3.69 -16.04 3.52
CA GLY A 131 -3.44 -16.21 4.96
C GLY A 131 -4.14 -15.21 5.88
N ASN A 132 -5.09 -14.42 5.37
CA ASN A 132 -5.86 -13.42 6.11
C ASN A 132 -4.93 -12.44 6.87
N PRO A 133 -4.25 -11.54 6.15
CA PRO A 133 -3.33 -10.59 6.75
C PRO A 133 -4.04 -9.59 7.67
N GLU A 134 -3.36 -9.21 8.76
CA GLU A 134 -3.81 -8.17 9.68
C GLU A 134 -3.56 -6.75 9.12
N LEU A 135 -2.61 -6.65 8.17
CA LEU A 135 -2.23 -5.40 7.50
C LEU A 135 -2.02 -5.67 6.01
N VAL A 136 -2.49 -4.79 5.15
CA VAL A 136 -2.17 -4.79 3.72
C VAL A 136 -1.49 -3.48 3.33
N ILE A 137 -0.34 -3.60 2.68
CA ILE A 137 0.42 -2.49 2.12
C ILE A 137 0.12 -2.39 0.63
N PHE A 138 -0.30 -1.21 0.17
CA PHE A 138 -0.54 -0.90 -1.23
C PHE A 138 0.49 0.14 -1.71
N ASP A 139 1.30 -0.22 -2.69
CA ASP A 139 2.29 0.66 -3.32
C ASP A 139 1.77 1.15 -4.67
N GLU A 140 1.29 2.38 -4.73
CA GLU A 140 0.72 3.05 -5.91
C GLU A 140 -0.21 2.13 -6.75
N PRO A 141 -1.21 1.50 -6.14
CA PRO A 141 -1.95 0.41 -6.77
C PRO A 141 -2.88 0.86 -7.91
N CYS A 142 -3.15 2.18 -8.01
CA CYS A 142 -4.00 2.77 -9.07
C CYS A 142 -3.23 3.12 -10.35
N THR A 143 -1.91 3.02 -10.34
CA THR A 143 -1.09 3.36 -11.51
C THR A 143 -1.49 2.53 -12.73
N GLY A 144 -1.82 3.20 -13.85
CA GLY A 144 -2.23 2.56 -15.10
C GLY A 144 -3.64 1.97 -15.09
N LEU A 145 -4.46 2.19 -14.05
CA LEU A 145 -5.84 1.75 -14.00
C LEU A 145 -6.80 2.80 -14.56
N ASP A 146 -7.83 2.34 -15.28
CA ASP A 146 -8.97 3.15 -15.66
C ASP A 146 -9.83 3.53 -14.44
N ILE A 147 -10.73 4.51 -14.62
CA ILE A 147 -11.59 5.05 -13.55
C ILE A 147 -12.44 3.97 -12.88
N ILE A 148 -12.99 3.03 -13.68
CA ILE A 148 -13.85 1.96 -13.15
C ILE A 148 -13.04 1.00 -12.28
N SER A 149 -11.82 0.65 -12.72
CA SER A 149 -10.90 -0.20 -11.96
C SER A 149 -10.42 0.46 -10.68
N ARG A 150 -10.15 1.78 -10.69
CA ARG A 150 -9.83 2.57 -9.48
C ARG A 150 -10.98 2.54 -8.46
N GLN A 151 -12.22 2.77 -8.90
CA GLN A 151 -13.40 2.70 -8.02
C GLN A 151 -13.61 1.29 -7.42
N ARG A 152 -13.35 0.25 -8.21
CA ARG A 152 -13.41 -1.13 -7.71
C ARG A 152 -12.34 -1.39 -6.64
N LEU A 153 -11.13 -0.89 -6.86
CA LEU A 153 -10.05 -0.97 -5.87
C LEU A 153 -10.43 -0.26 -4.56
N GLN A 154 -10.96 0.96 -4.63
CA GLN A 154 -11.44 1.70 -3.45
C GLN A 154 -12.48 0.90 -2.65
N ARG A 155 -13.44 0.25 -3.34
CA ARG A 155 -14.43 -0.62 -2.68
C ARG A 155 -13.79 -1.83 -2.00
N ILE A 156 -12.76 -2.44 -2.62
CA ILE A 156 -12.01 -3.54 -2.01
C ILE A 156 -11.32 -3.06 -0.73
N VAL A 157 -10.63 -1.91 -0.77
CA VAL A 157 -9.95 -1.34 0.40
C VAL A 157 -10.94 -1.03 1.52
N LEU A 158 -12.08 -0.42 1.21
CA LEU A 158 -13.16 -0.16 2.16
C LEU A 158 -13.69 -1.45 2.82
N GLN A 159 -13.85 -2.53 2.03
CA GLN A 159 -14.28 -3.82 2.57
C GLN A 159 -13.22 -4.43 3.50
N LEU A 160 -11.94 -4.39 3.13
CA LEU A 160 -10.85 -4.87 3.97
C LEU A 160 -10.82 -4.14 5.31
N LYS A 161 -10.88 -2.81 5.28
CA LYS A 161 -10.96 -1.96 6.47
C LYS A 161 -12.16 -2.32 7.34
N LYS A 162 -13.35 -2.47 6.75
CA LYS A 162 -14.58 -2.86 7.47
C LYS A 162 -14.46 -4.23 8.16
N HIS A 163 -13.63 -5.13 7.65
CA HIS A 163 -13.34 -6.43 8.26
C HIS A 163 -12.16 -6.39 9.26
N GLY A 164 -11.68 -5.19 9.62
CA GLY A 164 -10.63 -4.99 10.61
C GLY A 164 -9.21 -5.13 10.10
N THR A 165 -9.01 -5.26 8.77
CA THR A 165 -7.68 -5.24 8.17
C THR A 165 -7.14 -3.81 8.16
N SER A 166 -5.95 -3.60 8.72
CA SER A 166 -5.25 -2.31 8.65
C SER A 166 -4.68 -2.09 7.25
N ILE A 167 -4.59 -0.83 6.84
CA ILE A 167 -4.15 -0.47 5.49
C ILE A 167 -3.00 0.55 5.58
N ILE A 168 -1.94 0.32 4.84
CA ILE A 168 -0.96 1.33 4.42
C ILE A 168 -1.15 1.53 2.92
N TYR A 169 -1.38 2.75 2.49
CA TYR A 169 -1.65 3.07 1.09
C TYR A 169 -0.74 4.20 0.61
N ALA A 170 0.21 3.90 -0.26
CA ALA A 170 1.06 4.92 -0.87
C ALA A 170 0.49 5.35 -2.22
N CYS A 171 0.38 6.64 -2.43
CA CYS A 171 -0.09 7.24 -3.69
C CYS A 171 0.40 8.68 -3.85
N HIS A 172 -0.03 9.35 -4.92
CA HIS A 172 0.27 10.75 -5.18
C HIS A 172 -0.99 11.58 -5.52
N GLU A 173 -2.17 10.96 -5.62
CA GLU A 173 -3.43 11.63 -5.93
C GLU A 173 -4.43 11.51 -4.77
N PRO A 174 -4.96 12.62 -4.20
CA PRO A 174 -5.96 12.59 -3.12
C PRO A 174 -7.22 11.80 -3.47
N ALA A 175 -7.71 11.88 -4.69
CA ALA A 175 -8.92 11.20 -5.14
C ALA A 175 -8.85 9.65 -5.02
N GLU A 176 -7.65 9.08 -4.91
CA GLU A 176 -7.49 7.63 -4.78
C GLU A 176 -7.95 7.10 -3.42
N PHE A 177 -7.77 7.87 -2.34
CA PHE A 177 -7.94 7.40 -0.97
C PHE A 177 -8.97 8.17 -0.15
N GLU A 178 -9.46 9.29 -0.65
CA GLU A 178 -10.46 10.13 0.04
C GLU A 178 -11.62 9.34 0.67
N PRO A 179 -12.15 8.26 0.04
CA PRO A 179 -13.25 7.53 0.62
C PRO A 179 -12.91 6.70 1.88
N PHE A 180 -11.63 6.38 2.13
CA PHE A 180 -11.31 5.36 3.13
C PHE A 180 -10.21 5.71 4.17
N TYR A 181 -9.49 6.83 4.03
CA TYR A 181 -8.40 7.17 4.96
C TYR A 181 -8.90 7.56 6.34
N ASP A 182 -8.11 7.28 7.36
CA ASP A 182 -8.26 7.76 8.73
C ASP A 182 -7.17 8.76 9.09
N SER A 183 -5.94 8.52 8.59
CA SER A 183 -4.81 9.41 8.79
C SER A 183 -3.92 9.44 7.54
N ILE A 184 -3.19 10.54 7.38
CA ILE A 184 -2.30 10.78 6.25
C ILE A 184 -0.93 11.20 6.78
N ILE A 185 0.13 10.68 6.16
CA ILE A 185 1.48 11.22 6.27
C ILE A 185 1.80 11.92 4.95
N PHE A 186 1.87 13.23 4.99
CA PHE A 186 2.40 14.04 3.90
C PHE A 186 3.92 13.95 3.91
N MET A 187 4.49 13.44 2.81
CA MET A 187 5.93 13.23 2.66
C MET A 187 6.53 14.29 1.75
N GLY A 188 7.20 15.28 2.33
CA GLY A 188 8.02 16.27 1.64
C GLY A 188 9.48 15.81 1.48
N LYS A 189 10.34 16.66 0.92
CA LYS A 189 11.77 16.32 0.65
C LYS A 189 12.64 16.09 1.89
N LYS A 190 12.20 16.26 3.10
CA LYS A 190 12.87 15.96 4.39
C LYS A 190 11.93 16.20 5.56
N SER A 191 10.67 16.38 5.28
CA SER A 191 9.64 16.70 6.28
C SER A 191 8.52 15.68 6.19
N TYR A 192 7.95 15.34 7.34
CA TYR A 192 6.76 14.51 7.43
C TYR A 192 5.73 15.22 8.28
N ARG A 193 4.50 15.29 7.81
CA ARG A 193 3.40 15.80 8.59
C ARG A 193 2.29 14.76 8.63
N LYS A 194 2.04 14.19 9.82
CA LYS A 194 0.88 13.33 10.06
C LYS A 194 -0.32 14.21 10.41
N LEU A 195 -1.44 13.96 9.73
CA LEU A 195 -2.74 14.53 10.03
C LEU A 195 -3.78 13.43 10.09
N THR A 196 -4.70 13.55 11.04
CA THR A 196 -5.90 12.70 11.10
C THR A 196 -6.99 13.27 10.20
N ARG A 197 -8.00 12.47 9.88
CA ARG A 197 -9.12 12.91 9.04
C ARG A 197 -9.83 14.13 9.61
N ASP A 198 -9.97 14.20 10.94
CA ASP A 198 -10.66 15.29 11.63
C ASP A 198 -9.87 16.62 11.62
N GLU A 199 -8.57 16.58 11.30
CA GLU A 199 -7.71 17.75 11.16
C GLU A 199 -7.68 18.31 9.73
N ILE A 200 -8.44 17.71 8.79
CA ILE A 200 -8.45 18.06 7.37
C ILE A 200 -9.86 18.46 6.95
N ASP A 201 -10.09 19.77 6.80
CA ASP A 201 -11.38 20.31 6.31
C ASP A 201 -11.54 20.06 4.80
N ASN A 202 -10.49 20.30 4.02
CA ASN A 202 -10.45 20.09 2.59
C ASN A 202 -9.13 19.41 2.19
N LEU A 203 -9.22 18.16 1.74
CA LEU A 203 -8.06 17.35 1.42
C LEU A 203 -7.23 17.93 0.27
N ASN A 204 -7.89 18.40 -0.80
CA ASN A 204 -7.20 18.95 -1.98
C ASN A 204 -6.50 20.27 -1.65
N GLU A 205 -7.13 21.16 -0.90
CA GLU A 205 -6.51 22.41 -0.47
C GLU A 205 -5.33 22.16 0.47
N THR A 206 -5.49 21.24 1.42
CA THR A 206 -4.41 20.85 2.34
C THR A 206 -3.23 20.27 1.57
N TYR A 207 -3.50 19.39 0.58
CA TYR A 207 -2.48 18.83 -0.29
C TYR A 207 -1.72 19.91 -1.06
N VAL A 208 -2.44 20.81 -1.76
CA VAL A 208 -1.85 21.89 -2.52
C VAL A 208 -1.00 22.78 -1.62
N LYS A 209 -1.53 23.22 -0.48
CA LYS A 209 -0.82 24.08 0.47
C LYS A 209 0.49 23.47 0.96
N LEU A 210 0.49 22.19 1.36
CA LEU A 210 1.67 21.52 1.91
C LEU A 210 2.77 21.28 0.87
N PHE A 211 2.42 21.13 -0.42
CA PHE A 211 3.40 20.88 -1.47
C PHE A 211 3.76 22.11 -2.32
N THR A 212 2.98 23.22 -2.28
CA THR A 212 3.38 24.49 -2.88
C THR A 212 4.33 25.28 -1.99
N ASP A 213 4.20 25.19 -0.68
CA ASP A 213 5.13 25.81 0.26
C ASP A 213 6.53 25.18 0.21
N ASP A 214 6.64 23.89 -0.12
CA ASP A 214 7.92 23.18 -0.36
C ASP A 214 8.63 23.58 -1.69
N ILE A 215 7.93 24.24 -2.63
CA ILE A 215 8.49 24.70 -3.91
C ILE A 215 9.10 26.09 -3.75
N THR A 216 8.71 26.85 -2.75
CA THR A 216 9.16 28.22 -2.47
C THR A 216 10.27 28.32 -1.41
N ALA A 217 10.69 27.20 -0.83
CA ALA A 217 11.78 27.07 0.13
C ALA A 217 12.94 26.27 -0.45
#